data_d0fab804c230995a6d3427089a65dfc9
#
_entry.id   d0fab804c230995a6d3427089a65dfc9
#
_cell.length_a   1.000
_cell.length_b   1.000
_cell.length_c   1.000
_cell.angle_alpha   90.00
_cell.angle_beta   90.00
_cell.angle_gamma   90.00
#
_symmetry.space_group_name_H-M   'P 1'
#
loop_
_entity.id
_entity.type
_entity.pdbx_description
1 polymer ?
#
loop_
_entity_poly.entity_id
_entity_poly.type
_entity_poly.pdbx_seq_one_letter_code
_entity_poly.pdbx_strand_id
1 'polypeptide(L)'
;MEVRIYDRNLYRKGQIENQTSLIWTRKFYEPGDFELHAPITDENLHLLQPGNIIGKKGSNEAGIVEDIRKEESDIKNEITAKGRFLSSYMDRRLIKKTVNFSGSIENAMRQLYSGVIPLPLVELGSLNGFTERAEFQVTMKNLLTYESKLSRAGAIGIRFRPDFNNRKIIFETYQGKDRTFSQHQYNRVVFSESYNNLNNALYRYNDQNLKTFAIVGGQGEGDARTYYELGGGEGYDLREVFVDAKDINPDGMTAGQYKAALLQRAQEELNEAIVSETLECETEAAINFTYKEDYDLGDIVTVKKNKWELYMNQRITELSEVYEYGGMTVVPTFGDPLPTKIKWDE
;
A
#
# COMPACT_ATOMS: atom_id res chain seq x y z
N MET A 1 22.48 -11.29 4.84
CA MET A 1 21.58 -10.09 4.86
C MET A 1 21.93 -9.27 6.10
N GLU A 2 21.94 -7.93 6.01
CA GLU A 2 22.31 -7.04 7.12
C GLU A 2 21.06 -6.29 7.60
N VAL A 3 20.71 -6.46 8.89
CA VAL A 3 19.56 -5.81 9.56
C VAL A 3 20.10 -4.87 10.63
N ARG A 4 19.83 -3.59 10.49
CA ARG A 4 20.28 -2.54 11.42
C ARG A 4 19.11 -2.03 12.23
N ILE A 5 19.36 -1.76 13.51
CA ILE A 5 18.37 -1.23 14.44
C ILE A 5 18.71 0.22 14.78
N TYR A 6 17.66 1.05 14.74
CA TYR A 6 17.73 2.47 15.05
C TYR A 6 16.68 2.83 16.10
N ASP A 7 16.92 3.91 16.82
CA ASP A 7 15.87 4.52 17.63
C ASP A 7 14.90 5.35 16.76
N ARG A 8 13.88 5.94 17.40
CA ARG A 8 12.87 6.79 16.71
C ARG A 8 13.46 8.06 16.09
N ASN A 9 14.65 8.48 16.50
CA ASN A 9 15.36 9.62 15.96
C ASN A 9 16.40 9.24 14.90
N LEU A 10 16.35 7.98 14.44
CA LEU A 10 17.25 7.40 13.45
C LEU A 10 18.74 7.32 13.89
N TYR A 11 19.00 7.31 15.19
CA TYR A 11 20.33 6.96 15.70
C TYR A 11 20.49 5.44 15.71
N ARG A 12 21.60 4.96 15.15
CA ARG A 12 21.90 3.53 15.12
C ARG A 12 22.15 3.00 16.53
N LYS A 13 21.44 1.92 16.89
CA LYS A 13 21.58 1.21 18.17
C LYS A 13 22.45 -0.05 18.06
N GLY A 14 22.40 -0.73 16.92
CA GLY A 14 23.11 -1.98 16.69
C GLY A 14 22.66 -2.64 15.39
N GLN A 15 22.94 -3.93 15.30
CA GLN A 15 22.50 -4.77 14.17
C GLN A 15 22.14 -6.17 14.66
N ILE A 16 21.24 -6.84 13.98
CA ILE A 16 20.91 -8.24 14.20
C ILE A 16 21.70 -9.06 13.18
N GLU A 17 22.51 -9.98 13.65
CA GLU A 17 23.36 -10.83 12.81
C GLU A 17 22.94 -12.30 12.81
N ASN A 18 22.16 -12.70 13.81
CA ASN A 18 21.77 -14.08 14.07
C ASN A 18 20.27 -14.36 13.82
N GLN A 19 19.64 -13.52 12.98
CA GLN A 19 18.24 -13.79 12.60
C GLN A 19 18.11 -15.12 11.88
N THR A 20 17.08 -15.87 12.23
CA THR A 20 16.75 -17.15 11.60
C THR A 20 15.88 -16.99 10.36
N SER A 21 15.04 -15.95 10.36
CA SER A 21 14.16 -15.60 9.24
C SER A 21 13.87 -14.11 9.23
N LEU A 22 13.66 -13.56 8.03
CA LEU A 22 13.05 -12.24 7.83
C LEU A 22 12.10 -12.31 6.64
N ILE A 23 10.86 -11.92 6.87
CA ILE A 23 9.89 -11.62 5.82
C ILE A 23 9.80 -10.09 5.72
N TRP A 24 9.98 -9.55 4.51
CA TRP A 24 9.98 -8.12 4.23
C TRP A 24 9.04 -7.83 3.08
N THR A 25 7.79 -7.46 3.42
CA THR A 25 6.71 -7.26 2.45
C THR A 25 6.57 -5.78 2.10
N ARG A 26 6.88 -5.45 0.87
CA ARG A 26 6.71 -4.11 0.29
C ARG A 26 5.35 -4.04 -0.39
N LYS A 27 4.60 -2.95 -0.16
CA LYS A 27 3.27 -2.72 -0.74
C LYS A 27 3.25 -1.40 -1.50
N PHE A 28 2.53 -1.39 -2.63
CA PHE A 28 2.54 -0.23 -3.53
C PHE A 28 1.61 0.89 -3.06
N TYR A 29 0.40 0.54 -2.61
CA TYR A 29 -0.65 1.49 -2.25
C TYR A 29 -0.77 1.80 -0.76
N GLU A 30 -0.07 1.06 0.07
CA GLU A 30 -0.16 1.13 1.53
C GLU A 30 1.18 0.78 2.18
N PRO A 31 1.37 1.01 3.48
CA PRO A 31 2.58 0.60 4.16
C PRO A 31 2.80 -0.90 4.06
N GLY A 32 3.99 -1.31 3.68
CA GLY A 32 4.43 -2.69 3.84
C GLY A 32 4.66 -3.06 5.30
N ASP A 33 5.10 -4.29 5.54
CA ASP A 33 5.34 -4.85 6.86
C ASP A 33 6.57 -5.75 6.88
N PHE A 34 6.96 -6.17 8.08
CA PHE A 34 8.02 -7.14 8.27
C PHE A 34 7.70 -8.10 9.41
N GLU A 35 8.29 -9.28 9.33
CA GLU A 35 8.36 -10.26 10.42
C GLU A 35 9.79 -10.78 10.53
N LEU A 36 10.44 -10.55 11.69
CA LEU A 36 11.81 -10.96 11.99
C LEU A 36 11.82 -11.98 13.11
N HIS A 37 12.49 -13.10 12.89
CA HIS A 37 12.75 -14.14 13.88
C HIS A 37 14.23 -14.17 14.24
N ALA A 38 14.53 -14.20 15.54
CA ALA A 38 15.90 -14.30 16.04
C ALA A 38 15.95 -15.07 17.37
N PRO A 39 17.10 -15.66 17.76
CA PRO A 39 17.24 -16.24 19.08
C PRO A 39 17.07 -15.20 20.20
N ILE A 40 16.57 -15.62 21.36
CA ILE A 40 16.57 -14.78 22.55
C ILE A 40 18.02 -14.68 23.06
N THR A 41 18.56 -13.48 22.95
CA THR A 41 19.87 -13.09 23.53
C THR A 41 19.69 -11.72 24.18
N ASP A 42 20.59 -11.36 25.12
CA ASP A 42 20.55 -10.04 25.76
C ASP A 42 20.63 -8.90 24.76
N GLU A 43 21.43 -9.07 23.69
CA GLU A 43 21.56 -8.08 22.63
C GLU A 43 20.27 -7.96 21.81
N ASN A 44 19.67 -9.06 21.35
CA ASN A 44 18.43 -9.04 20.58
C ASN A 44 17.27 -8.49 21.43
N LEU A 45 17.21 -8.85 22.72
CA LEU A 45 16.23 -8.30 23.66
C LEU A 45 16.39 -6.78 23.84
N HIS A 46 17.62 -6.26 23.86
CA HIS A 46 17.88 -4.83 23.95
C HIS A 46 17.56 -4.09 22.64
N LEU A 47 17.83 -4.69 21.51
CA LEU A 47 17.65 -4.07 20.19
C LEU A 47 16.21 -4.12 19.70
N LEU A 48 15.52 -5.25 19.85
CA LEU A 48 14.14 -5.45 19.39
C LEU A 48 13.15 -4.95 20.45
N GLN A 49 13.04 -3.62 20.57
CA GLN A 49 12.11 -2.95 21.48
C GLN A 49 11.01 -2.22 20.70
N PRO A 50 9.78 -2.13 21.26
CA PRO A 50 8.69 -1.39 20.62
C PRO A 50 9.07 0.04 20.26
N GLY A 51 8.81 0.41 19.01
CA GLY A 51 9.09 1.72 18.47
C GLY A 51 10.53 1.91 17.96
N ASN A 52 11.42 0.94 18.12
CA ASN A 52 12.69 0.93 17.40
C ASN A 52 12.41 0.69 15.90
N ILE A 53 13.32 1.15 15.06
CA ILE A 53 13.20 1.09 13.61
C ILE A 53 14.17 0.04 13.09
N ILE A 54 13.66 -0.83 12.24
CA ILE A 54 14.43 -1.86 11.54
C ILE A 54 14.72 -1.37 10.12
N GLY A 55 16.01 -1.24 9.78
CA GLY A 55 16.48 -0.97 8.44
C GLY A 55 17.14 -2.18 7.82
N LYS A 56 16.72 -2.55 6.62
CA LYS A 56 17.36 -3.62 5.82
C LYS A 56 18.27 -3.00 4.79
N LYS A 57 19.53 -3.48 4.70
CA LYS A 57 20.47 -3.00 3.70
C LYS A 57 19.93 -3.18 2.27
N GLY A 58 20.02 -2.14 1.47
CA GLY A 58 19.51 -2.14 0.09
C GLY A 58 17.99 -2.01 -0.02
N SER A 59 17.28 -1.64 1.07
CA SER A 59 15.86 -1.27 1.04
C SER A 59 15.69 0.25 1.08
N ASN A 60 14.73 0.75 0.31
CA ASN A 60 14.25 2.13 0.38
C ASN A 60 13.19 2.33 1.47
N GLU A 61 12.91 1.31 2.26
CA GLU A 61 11.88 1.31 3.31
C GLU A 61 12.49 0.77 4.61
N ALA A 62 11.87 1.11 5.73
CA ALA A 62 12.23 0.63 7.05
C ALA A 62 10.96 0.35 7.85
N GLY A 63 11.03 -0.61 8.78
CA GLY A 63 9.92 -1.03 9.62
C GLY A 63 9.99 -0.46 11.02
N ILE A 64 8.84 -0.33 11.67
CA ILE A 64 8.69 0.05 13.08
C ILE A 64 8.41 -1.22 13.85
N VAL A 65 9.14 -1.51 14.90
CA VAL A 65 8.80 -2.62 15.80
C VAL A 65 7.52 -2.25 16.55
N GLU A 66 6.40 -2.91 16.21
CA GLU A 66 5.09 -2.65 16.81
C GLU A 66 4.60 -3.84 17.66
N ASP A 67 5.00 -5.06 17.33
CA ASP A 67 4.64 -6.29 18.03
C ASP A 67 5.87 -7.13 18.33
N ILE A 68 5.95 -7.66 19.55
CA ILE A 68 7.06 -8.52 20.01
C ILE A 68 6.48 -9.73 20.73
N ARG A 69 6.80 -10.89 20.20
CA ARG A 69 6.53 -12.16 20.87
C ARG A 69 7.85 -12.79 21.30
N LYS A 70 7.89 -13.29 22.53
CA LYS A 70 9.02 -14.08 23.08
C LYS A 70 8.51 -15.45 23.44
N GLU A 71 9.21 -16.47 22.99
CA GLU A 71 8.86 -17.86 23.24
C GLU A 71 10.10 -18.62 23.70
N GLU A 72 10.04 -19.12 24.93
CA GLU A 72 11.10 -19.93 25.54
C GLU A 72 10.51 -21.26 26.00
N SER A 73 11.04 -22.36 25.47
CA SER A 73 10.68 -23.73 25.80
C SER A 73 11.88 -24.64 25.57
N ASP A 74 11.77 -25.90 25.91
CA ASP A 74 12.84 -26.89 25.69
C ASP A 74 13.22 -27.04 24.20
N ILE A 75 12.33 -26.66 23.29
CA ILE A 75 12.48 -26.82 21.82
C ILE A 75 12.64 -25.47 21.11
N LYS A 76 12.23 -24.37 21.68
CA LYS A 76 12.19 -23.07 21.03
C LYS A 76 12.65 -21.96 21.96
N ASN A 77 13.64 -21.21 21.50
CA ASN A 77 14.16 -20.03 22.18
C ASN A 77 14.25 -18.90 21.15
N GLU A 78 13.12 -18.17 20.97
CA GLU A 78 12.96 -17.23 19.87
C GLU A 78 12.24 -15.94 20.28
N ILE A 79 12.74 -14.83 19.78
CA ILE A 79 12.03 -13.56 19.73
C ILE A 79 11.55 -13.30 18.31
N THR A 80 10.25 -13.01 18.17
CA THR A 80 9.65 -12.57 16.90
C THR A 80 9.30 -11.09 17.04
N ALA A 81 9.79 -10.27 16.11
CA ALA A 81 9.46 -8.85 16.01
C ALA A 81 8.72 -8.59 14.71
N LYS A 82 7.57 -7.94 14.79
CA LYS A 82 6.72 -7.56 13.65
C LYS A 82 6.41 -6.08 13.67
N GLY A 83 6.05 -5.57 12.51
CA GLY A 83 5.55 -4.22 12.42
C GLY A 83 5.43 -3.72 10.99
N ARG A 84 4.85 -2.53 10.85
CA ARG A 84 4.62 -1.90 9.56
C ARG A 84 5.78 -0.97 9.19
N PHE A 85 5.88 -0.65 7.91
CA PHE A 85 6.87 0.32 7.43
C PHE A 85 6.54 1.75 7.87
N LEU A 86 7.55 2.63 7.82
CA LEU A 86 7.48 4.00 8.36
C LEU A 86 6.29 4.82 7.87
N SER A 87 5.79 4.59 6.65
CA SER A 87 4.62 5.28 6.14
C SER A 87 3.35 5.02 6.96
N SER A 88 3.32 3.95 7.77
CA SER A 88 2.26 3.69 8.75
C SER A 88 2.16 4.78 9.84
N TYR A 89 3.17 5.63 10.03
CA TYR A 89 3.03 6.78 10.92
C TYR A 89 1.91 7.75 10.50
N MET A 90 1.53 7.77 9.23
CA MET A 90 0.37 8.54 8.77
C MET A 90 -0.95 8.07 9.39
N ASP A 91 -1.05 6.79 9.79
CA ASP A 91 -2.21 6.23 10.49
C ASP A 91 -2.49 6.93 11.84
N ARG A 92 -1.47 7.58 12.41
CA ARG A 92 -1.54 8.32 13.68
C ARG A 92 -2.01 9.76 13.50
N ARG A 93 -2.53 10.14 12.32
CA ARG A 93 -2.93 11.52 11.99
C ARG A 93 -4.32 11.56 11.40
N LEU A 94 -5.03 12.64 11.72
CA LEU A 94 -6.35 12.95 11.18
C LEU A 94 -6.28 14.23 10.34
N ILE A 95 -6.98 14.24 9.23
CA ILE A 95 -7.25 15.43 8.41
C ILE A 95 -8.35 16.23 9.12
N LYS A 96 -7.95 17.10 10.08
CA LYS A 96 -8.89 17.79 10.98
C LYS A 96 -9.61 18.98 10.32
N LYS A 97 -8.93 19.66 9.40
CA LYS A 97 -9.50 20.80 8.67
C LYS A 97 -10.13 20.31 7.37
N THR A 98 -11.23 20.90 6.99
CA THR A 98 -11.83 20.65 5.68
C THR A 98 -10.86 21.08 4.58
N VAL A 99 -10.54 20.16 3.68
CA VAL A 99 -9.73 20.40 2.50
C VAL A 99 -10.62 20.23 1.28
N ASN A 100 -10.79 21.32 0.52
CA ASN A 100 -11.35 21.31 -0.83
C ASN A 100 -10.19 21.27 -1.80
N PHE A 101 -10.13 20.27 -2.64
CA PHE A 101 -9.03 20.06 -3.56
C PHE A 101 -9.51 19.81 -4.99
N SER A 102 -8.82 20.42 -5.95
CA SER A 102 -8.95 20.12 -7.39
C SER A 102 -7.56 20.25 -8.01
N GLY A 103 -6.99 19.16 -8.51
CA GLY A 103 -5.63 19.16 -9.02
C GLY A 103 -5.06 17.77 -9.27
N SER A 104 -3.73 17.65 -9.39
CA SER A 104 -3.10 16.35 -9.51
C SER A 104 -3.13 15.58 -8.18
N ILE A 105 -3.31 14.26 -8.26
CA ILE A 105 -3.34 13.38 -7.08
C ILE A 105 -2.06 13.49 -6.27
N GLU A 106 -0.91 13.58 -6.91
CA GLU A 106 0.37 13.77 -6.22
C GLU A 106 0.38 15.05 -5.37
N ASN A 107 -0.14 16.16 -5.91
CA ASN A 107 -0.28 17.41 -5.14
C ASN A 107 -1.30 17.28 -4.01
N ALA A 108 -2.40 16.53 -4.22
CA ALA A 108 -3.37 16.24 -3.18
C ALA A 108 -2.72 15.53 -1.99
N MET A 109 -1.99 14.45 -2.24
CA MET A 109 -1.29 13.68 -1.22
C MET A 109 -0.31 14.56 -0.43
N ARG A 110 0.50 15.35 -1.10
CA ARG A 110 1.46 16.28 -0.47
C ARG A 110 0.76 17.37 0.35
N GLN A 111 -0.36 17.89 -0.13
CA GLN A 111 -1.15 18.90 0.58
C GLN A 111 -1.81 18.32 1.84
N LEU A 112 -2.39 17.14 1.76
CA LEU A 112 -3.00 16.46 2.91
C LEU A 112 -1.96 16.16 3.98
N TYR A 113 -0.82 15.61 3.59
CA TYR A 113 0.30 15.37 4.52
C TYR A 113 0.77 16.68 5.18
N SER A 114 0.92 17.77 4.42
CA SER A 114 1.36 19.06 4.96
C SER A 114 0.32 19.74 5.86
N GLY A 115 -0.95 19.39 5.71
CA GLY A 115 -2.07 19.95 6.46
C GLY A 115 -2.30 19.35 7.84
N VAL A 116 -1.64 18.24 8.17
CA VAL A 116 -1.76 17.58 9.49
C VAL A 116 -0.66 18.05 10.45
N ILE A 117 -0.78 17.64 11.72
CA ILE A 117 0.31 17.86 12.69
C ILE A 117 1.56 17.14 12.19
N PRO A 118 2.70 17.84 12.03
CA PRO A 118 3.90 17.26 11.46
C PRO A 118 4.36 15.97 12.16
N LEU A 119 4.82 15.02 11.36
CA LEU A 119 5.55 13.86 11.87
C LEU A 119 7.03 14.24 12.02
N PRO A 120 7.67 13.91 13.16
CA PRO A 120 9.09 14.21 13.34
C PRO A 120 9.94 13.60 12.24
N LEU A 121 10.96 14.32 11.81
CA LEU A 121 11.95 13.92 10.80
C LEU A 121 11.42 13.69 9.38
N VAL A 122 10.11 13.82 9.14
CA VAL A 122 9.53 13.59 7.81
C VAL A 122 9.50 14.88 7.01
N GLU A 123 10.15 14.86 5.84
CA GLU A 123 10.20 15.94 4.87
C GLU A 123 9.58 15.47 3.53
N LEU A 124 8.98 16.40 2.78
CA LEU A 124 8.49 16.11 1.44
C LEU A 124 9.65 15.93 0.46
N GLY A 125 9.67 14.83 -0.26
CA GLY A 125 10.59 14.59 -1.36
C GLY A 125 10.30 15.45 -2.60
N SER A 126 11.01 15.22 -3.69
CA SER A 126 10.79 15.90 -4.95
C SER A 126 9.42 15.59 -5.54
N LEU A 127 8.85 16.55 -6.26
CA LEU A 127 7.64 16.37 -7.04
C LEU A 127 8.00 15.62 -8.35
N ASN A 128 7.24 14.57 -8.66
CA ASN A 128 7.46 13.80 -9.89
C ASN A 128 6.67 14.35 -11.10
N GLY A 129 5.59 15.11 -10.84
CA GLY A 129 4.78 15.73 -11.88
C GLY A 129 3.76 14.78 -12.51
N PHE A 130 3.26 13.81 -11.74
CA PHE A 130 2.20 12.91 -12.20
C PHE A 130 0.92 13.68 -12.54
N THR A 131 0.23 13.27 -13.60
CA THR A 131 -0.86 14.03 -14.23
C THR A 131 -2.26 13.61 -13.82
N GLU A 132 -2.40 12.47 -13.16
CA GLU A 132 -3.67 11.94 -12.65
C GLU A 132 -4.33 12.95 -11.71
N ARG A 133 -5.63 13.20 -11.91
CA ARG A 133 -6.35 14.26 -11.23
C ARG A 133 -7.42 13.74 -10.29
N ALA A 134 -7.66 14.50 -9.22
CA ALA A 134 -8.77 14.30 -8.33
C ALA A 134 -9.43 15.65 -7.96
N GLU A 135 -10.72 15.59 -7.66
CA GLU A 135 -11.49 16.69 -7.08
C GLU A 135 -12.32 16.13 -5.93
N PHE A 136 -12.09 16.64 -4.71
CA PHE A 136 -12.73 16.12 -3.51
C PHE A 136 -12.84 17.15 -2.39
N GLN A 137 -13.73 16.87 -1.43
CA GLN A 137 -13.72 17.49 -0.12
C GLN A 137 -13.49 16.41 0.94
N VAL A 138 -12.56 16.63 1.85
CA VAL A 138 -12.27 15.69 2.96
C VAL A 138 -12.14 16.43 4.28
N THR A 139 -12.69 15.85 5.35
CA THR A 139 -12.55 16.30 6.73
C THR A 139 -12.71 15.13 7.69
N MET A 140 -12.04 15.19 8.85
CA MET A 140 -12.12 14.19 9.93
C MET A 140 -11.88 12.73 9.49
N LYS A 141 -11.06 12.54 8.44
CA LYS A 141 -10.65 11.21 7.97
C LYS A 141 -9.23 10.90 8.46
N ASN A 142 -8.95 9.62 8.61
CA ASN A 142 -7.59 9.13 8.86
C ASN A 142 -6.71 9.45 7.66
N LEU A 143 -5.50 9.99 7.92
CA LEU A 143 -4.59 10.41 6.84
C LEU A 143 -4.15 9.22 6.00
N LEU A 144 -3.67 8.13 6.61
CA LEU A 144 -3.18 6.97 5.88
C LEU A 144 -4.26 6.35 5.01
N THR A 145 -5.46 6.17 5.57
CA THR A 145 -6.60 5.62 4.82
C THR A 145 -6.90 6.47 3.58
N TYR A 146 -6.89 7.80 3.72
CA TYR A 146 -7.18 8.68 2.59
C TYR A 146 -6.03 8.75 1.57
N GLU A 147 -4.78 8.74 2.04
CA GLU A 147 -3.59 8.65 1.17
C GLU A 147 -3.59 7.34 0.36
N SER A 148 -3.95 6.22 0.98
CA SER A 148 -4.07 4.94 0.28
C SER A 148 -5.18 4.95 -0.78
N LYS A 149 -6.31 5.63 -0.53
CA LYS A 149 -7.37 5.84 -1.53
C LYS A 149 -6.86 6.63 -2.73
N LEU A 150 -6.18 7.75 -2.49
CA LEU A 150 -5.59 8.56 -3.55
C LEU A 150 -4.51 7.79 -4.32
N SER A 151 -3.68 7.02 -3.62
CA SER A 151 -2.66 6.14 -4.18
C SER A 151 -3.27 5.15 -5.19
N ARG A 152 -4.36 4.48 -4.81
CA ARG A 152 -5.09 3.56 -5.70
C ARG A 152 -5.72 4.29 -6.88
N ALA A 153 -6.41 5.40 -6.62
CA ALA A 153 -7.09 6.19 -7.66
C ALA A 153 -6.12 6.71 -8.73
N GLY A 154 -4.90 7.10 -8.33
CA GLY A 154 -3.87 7.61 -9.24
C GLY A 154 -2.89 6.54 -9.75
N ALA A 155 -3.00 5.30 -9.29
CA ALA A 155 -1.98 4.27 -9.54
C ALA A 155 -0.56 4.77 -9.18
N ILE A 156 -0.44 5.52 -8.09
CA ILE A 156 0.79 6.15 -7.58
C ILE A 156 1.17 5.47 -6.27
N GLY A 157 2.36 4.91 -6.20
CA GLY A 157 2.90 4.34 -4.97
C GLY A 157 3.30 5.42 -3.96
N ILE A 158 3.24 5.07 -2.68
CA ILE A 158 3.58 5.95 -1.57
C ILE A 158 4.53 5.25 -0.60
N ARG A 159 5.56 5.95 -0.16
CA ARG A 159 6.48 5.43 0.86
C ARG A 159 7.13 6.54 1.68
N PHE A 160 7.63 6.17 2.84
CA PHE A 160 8.55 6.95 3.66
C PHE A 160 9.94 6.34 3.56
N ARG A 161 10.80 6.95 2.73
CA ARG A 161 12.17 6.48 2.55
C ARG A 161 13.07 7.04 3.67
N PRO A 162 13.72 6.18 4.47
CA PRO A 162 14.67 6.63 5.48
C PRO A 162 15.99 7.10 4.85
N ASP A 163 16.48 8.23 5.29
CA ASP A 163 17.84 8.69 5.10
C ASP A 163 18.57 8.62 6.45
N PHE A 164 19.15 7.48 6.72
CA PHE A 164 19.81 7.21 8.00
C PHE A 164 21.04 8.09 8.22
N ASN A 165 21.71 8.52 7.14
CA ASN A 165 22.91 9.35 7.25
C ASN A 165 22.56 10.77 7.70
N ASN A 166 21.51 11.35 7.15
CA ASN A 166 21.02 12.67 7.49
C ASN A 166 19.94 12.65 8.57
N ARG A 167 19.54 11.47 9.04
CA ARG A 167 18.48 11.26 10.05
C ARG A 167 17.18 11.94 9.65
N LYS A 168 16.74 11.65 8.42
CA LYS A 168 15.52 12.17 7.84
C LYS A 168 14.68 11.02 7.28
N ILE A 169 13.40 11.27 7.15
CA ILE A 169 12.43 10.40 6.48
C ILE A 169 11.86 11.21 5.34
N ILE A 170 11.91 10.69 4.13
CA ILE A 170 11.45 11.39 2.93
C ILE A 170 10.11 10.79 2.50
N PHE A 171 9.06 11.63 2.51
CA PHE A 171 7.79 11.29 1.88
C PHE A 171 7.98 11.28 0.37
N GLU A 172 7.83 10.13 -0.25
CA GLU A 172 7.98 9.95 -1.69
C GLU A 172 6.74 9.34 -2.32
N THR A 173 6.37 9.87 -3.47
CA THR A 173 5.47 9.24 -4.42
C THR A 173 6.27 8.62 -5.56
N TYR A 174 5.80 7.54 -6.16
CA TYR A 174 6.49 6.90 -7.28
C TYR A 174 5.50 6.12 -8.15
N GLN A 175 5.89 5.85 -9.40
CA GLN A 175 5.16 4.95 -10.29
C GLN A 175 6.09 3.84 -10.77
N GLY A 176 5.51 2.69 -11.05
CA GLY A 176 6.21 1.61 -11.73
C GLY A 176 6.24 1.83 -13.24
N LYS A 177 6.99 0.99 -13.92
CA LYS A 177 7.15 1.00 -15.38
C LYS A 177 6.18 0.01 -16.02
N ASP A 178 5.68 0.31 -17.20
CA ASP A 178 5.02 -0.68 -18.02
C ASP A 178 6.08 -1.58 -18.67
N ARG A 179 6.12 -2.85 -18.27
CA ARG A 179 7.03 -3.89 -18.77
C ARG A 179 6.26 -5.02 -19.45
N THR A 180 5.03 -4.74 -19.84
CA THR A 180 4.18 -5.73 -20.52
C THR A 180 4.71 -6.08 -21.90
N PHE A 181 4.22 -7.15 -22.45
CA PHE A 181 4.59 -7.57 -23.81
C PHE A 181 4.18 -6.58 -24.88
N SER A 182 3.15 -5.77 -24.65
CA SER A 182 2.56 -4.82 -25.61
C SER A 182 3.32 -3.52 -25.77
N GLN A 183 4.23 -3.15 -24.85
CA GLN A 183 5.02 -1.94 -24.92
C GLN A 183 6.43 -2.18 -25.53
N HIS A 184 7.16 -1.09 -25.88
CA HIS A 184 8.48 -1.15 -26.53
C HIS A 184 9.53 -0.24 -25.87
N GLN A 185 9.18 0.42 -24.75
CA GLN A 185 10.06 1.40 -24.11
C GLN A 185 11.03 0.76 -23.11
N TYR A 186 10.59 -0.29 -22.42
CA TYR A 186 11.35 -0.97 -21.36
C TYR A 186 11.55 -2.46 -21.70
N ASN A 187 12.50 -3.09 -21.04
CA ASN A 187 12.63 -4.55 -21.07
C ASN A 187 11.31 -5.20 -20.65
N ARG A 188 10.84 -6.15 -21.47
CA ARG A 188 9.61 -6.88 -21.19
C ARG A 188 9.86 -7.90 -20.10
N VAL A 189 8.93 -8.00 -19.17
CA VAL A 189 8.97 -8.97 -18.08
C VAL A 189 7.74 -9.86 -18.14
N VAL A 190 7.96 -11.16 -18.23
CA VAL A 190 6.92 -12.17 -18.33
C VAL A 190 7.10 -13.20 -17.23
N PHE A 191 6.13 -13.33 -16.36
CA PHE A 191 6.06 -14.43 -15.41
C PHE A 191 5.29 -15.59 -16.03
N SER A 192 5.93 -16.76 -16.16
CA SER A 192 5.31 -17.93 -16.76
C SER A 192 5.99 -19.23 -16.37
N GLU A 193 5.27 -20.34 -16.53
CA GLU A 193 5.81 -21.68 -16.34
C GLU A 193 6.98 -21.97 -17.29
N SER A 194 6.93 -21.47 -18.53
CA SER A 194 7.98 -21.67 -19.53
C SER A 194 9.30 -20.94 -19.21
N TYR A 195 9.22 -19.88 -18.41
CA TYR A 195 10.40 -19.18 -17.90
C TYR A 195 10.82 -19.65 -16.51
N ASN A 196 10.14 -20.65 -15.95
CA ASN A 196 10.45 -21.21 -14.63
C ASN A 196 10.51 -20.18 -13.49
N ASN A 197 9.74 -19.08 -13.64
CA ASN A 197 9.66 -17.96 -12.70
C ASN A 197 8.23 -17.75 -12.16
N LEU A 198 7.37 -18.76 -12.31
CA LEU A 198 6.00 -18.77 -11.80
C LEU A 198 5.75 -20.12 -11.10
N ASN A 199 6.31 -20.25 -9.90
CA ASN A 199 6.20 -21.45 -9.07
C ASN A 199 5.12 -21.25 -7.98
N ASN A 200 4.54 -22.34 -7.49
CA ASN A 200 3.58 -22.32 -6.37
C ASN A 200 2.49 -21.24 -6.52
N ALA A 201 1.97 -21.10 -7.75
CA ALA A 201 1.02 -20.03 -8.07
C ALA A 201 -0.32 -20.22 -7.36
N LEU A 202 -0.84 -19.14 -6.78
CA LEU A 202 -2.16 -19.02 -6.18
C LEU A 202 -2.94 -17.91 -6.90
N TYR A 203 -4.01 -18.29 -7.59
CA TYR A 203 -4.93 -17.34 -8.22
C TYR A 203 -6.19 -17.20 -7.36
N ARG A 204 -6.61 -15.97 -7.14
CA ARG A 204 -7.85 -15.64 -6.44
C ARG A 204 -8.66 -14.63 -7.24
N TYR A 205 -9.91 -14.94 -7.45
CA TYR A 205 -10.93 -14.03 -7.95
C TYR A 205 -12.02 -13.88 -6.89
N ASN A 206 -12.40 -12.66 -6.56
CA ASN A 206 -13.46 -12.39 -5.60
C ASN A 206 -14.22 -11.12 -6.00
N ASP A 207 -15.52 -11.25 -6.25
CA ASP A 207 -16.43 -10.16 -6.60
C ASP A 207 -17.50 -9.91 -5.52
N GLN A 208 -17.37 -10.51 -4.33
CA GLN A 208 -18.37 -10.38 -3.26
C GLN A 208 -18.61 -8.93 -2.84
N ASN A 209 -17.57 -8.10 -2.90
CA ASN A 209 -17.65 -6.69 -2.53
C ASN A 209 -17.91 -5.77 -3.74
N LEU A 210 -17.96 -6.31 -4.96
CA LEU A 210 -18.20 -5.52 -6.17
C LEU A 210 -19.49 -4.72 -6.05
N LYS A 211 -19.40 -3.43 -6.33
CA LYS A 211 -20.53 -2.51 -6.52
C LYS A 211 -20.42 -1.85 -7.89
N THR A 212 -21.53 -1.73 -8.58
CA THR A 212 -21.58 -1.17 -9.93
C THR A 212 -22.38 0.11 -10.00
N PHE A 213 -23.18 0.38 -8.97
CA PHE A 213 -24.05 1.55 -8.91
C PHE A 213 -24.05 2.13 -7.50
N ALA A 214 -23.80 3.44 -7.39
CA ALA A 214 -23.79 4.15 -6.14
C ALA A 214 -24.88 5.22 -6.13
N ILE A 215 -25.65 5.30 -5.03
CA ILE A 215 -26.53 6.39 -4.70
C ILE A 215 -25.84 7.18 -3.59
N VAL A 216 -25.42 8.41 -3.86
CA VAL A 216 -24.79 9.27 -2.86
C VAL A 216 -25.79 10.29 -2.31
N GLY A 217 -25.91 10.33 -0.98
CA GLY A 217 -26.76 11.28 -0.26
C GLY A 217 -25.94 12.38 0.42
N GLY A 218 -26.15 13.62 0.02
CA GLY A 218 -25.56 14.80 0.62
C GLY A 218 -26.29 15.27 1.88
N GLN A 219 -26.24 16.57 2.18
CA GLN A 219 -26.97 17.19 3.31
C GLN A 219 -28.48 17.20 3.09
N GLY A 220 -29.23 17.37 4.18
CA GLY A 220 -30.67 17.35 4.25
C GLY A 220 -31.20 16.07 4.89
N GLU A 221 -32.54 16.04 5.06
CA GLU A 221 -33.27 14.89 5.61
C GLU A 221 -34.51 14.60 4.76
N GLY A 222 -34.89 13.32 4.67
CA GLY A 222 -36.07 12.91 3.92
C GLY A 222 -36.04 13.39 2.48
N ASP A 223 -37.14 13.95 2.01
CA ASP A 223 -37.32 14.46 0.65
C ASP A 223 -36.49 15.74 0.35
N ALA A 224 -36.01 16.43 1.38
CA ALA A 224 -35.14 17.60 1.23
C ALA A 224 -33.63 17.21 1.07
N ARG A 225 -33.31 15.95 1.22
CA ARG A 225 -31.95 15.48 1.05
C ARG A 225 -31.58 15.39 -0.44
N THR A 226 -30.39 15.90 -0.76
CA THR A 226 -29.87 15.82 -2.15
C THR A 226 -29.29 14.46 -2.44
N TYR A 227 -29.73 13.82 -3.51
CA TYR A 227 -29.19 12.54 -3.97
C TYR A 227 -28.67 12.65 -5.40
N TYR A 228 -27.59 11.94 -5.68
CA TYR A 228 -27.09 11.71 -7.03
C TYR A 228 -26.75 10.25 -7.22
N GLU A 229 -26.76 9.82 -8.48
CA GLU A 229 -26.51 8.45 -8.90
C GLU A 229 -25.25 8.41 -9.77
N LEU A 230 -24.49 7.33 -9.67
CA LEU A 230 -23.26 7.09 -10.42
C LEU A 230 -23.09 5.62 -10.70
N GLY A 231 -22.70 5.27 -11.93
CA GLY A 231 -22.49 3.88 -12.34
C GLY A 231 -23.71 3.34 -13.10
N GLY A 232 -23.87 2.02 -13.08
CA GLY A 232 -24.96 1.34 -13.77
C GLY A 232 -24.84 -0.18 -13.69
N GLY A 233 -25.75 -0.87 -14.37
CA GLY A 233 -25.87 -2.33 -14.45
C GLY A 233 -27.31 -2.72 -14.72
N GLU A 234 -27.54 -3.95 -15.13
CA GLU A 234 -28.87 -4.51 -15.34
C GLU A 234 -28.97 -5.89 -14.68
N GLY A 235 -30.17 -6.23 -14.20
CA GLY A 235 -30.45 -7.54 -13.62
C GLY A 235 -29.51 -7.89 -12.46
N TYR A 236 -28.82 -9.01 -12.53
CA TYR A 236 -27.87 -9.45 -11.50
C TYR A 236 -26.54 -8.69 -11.50
N ASP A 237 -26.24 -7.92 -12.55
CA ASP A 237 -25.04 -7.09 -12.64
C ASP A 237 -25.23 -5.70 -12.00
N LEU A 238 -26.47 -5.34 -11.63
CA LEU A 238 -26.74 -4.16 -10.83
C LEU A 238 -26.48 -4.47 -9.35
N ARG A 239 -25.40 -3.90 -8.82
CA ARG A 239 -24.96 -4.09 -7.43
C ARG A 239 -24.87 -2.73 -6.74
N GLU A 240 -25.90 -2.39 -6.02
CA GLU A 240 -26.08 -1.07 -5.45
C GLU A 240 -25.31 -0.86 -4.15
N VAL A 241 -24.88 0.37 -3.91
CA VAL A 241 -24.35 0.85 -2.63
C VAL A 241 -24.90 2.25 -2.32
N PHE A 242 -25.28 2.47 -1.06
CA PHE A 242 -25.60 3.79 -0.58
C PHE A 242 -24.37 4.44 0.08
N VAL A 243 -24.06 5.67 -0.34
CA VAL A 243 -22.92 6.44 0.15
C VAL A 243 -23.42 7.62 0.95
N ASP A 244 -23.24 7.62 2.26
CA ASP A 244 -23.58 8.76 3.12
C ASP A 244 -22.47 9.81 3.05
N ALA A 245 -22.80 10.98 2.49
CA ALA A 245 -21.91 12.13 2.34
C ALA A 245 -22.46 13.40 3.02
N LYS A 246 -23.18 13.24 4.13
CA LYS A 246 -23.68 14.38 4.95
C LYS A 246 -22.57 15.27 5.47
N ASP A 247 -21.36 14.76 5.60
CA ASP A 247 -20.15 15.46 6.02
C ASP A 247 -19.64 16.49 4.98
N ILE A 248 -20.08 16.38 3.72
CA ILE A 248 -19.76 17.38 2.68
C ILE A 248 -20.66 18.60 2.87
N ASN A 249 -20.04 19.72 3.27
CA ASN A 249 -20.76 20.97 3.47
C ASN A 249 -20.85 21.77 2.16
N PRO A 250 -22.08 22.15 1.70
CA PRO A 250 -22.25 22.97 0.50
C PRO A 250 -21.86 24.45 0.69
N ASP A 251 -21.62 24.92 1.93
CA ASP A 251 -21.32 26.31 2.21
C ASP A 251 -20.06 26.78 1.47
N GLY A 252 -20.19 27.83 0.69
CA GLY A 252 -19.10 28.37 -0.13
C GLY A 252 -18.88 27.63 -1.45
N MET A 253 -19.72 26.64 -1.80
CA MET A 253 -19.71 25.96 -3.08
C MET A 253 -20.83 26.42 -4.00
N THR A 254 -20.59 26.42 -5.30
CA THR A 254 -21.65 26.42 -6.30
C THR A 254 -22.38 25.07 -6.31
N ALA A 255 -23.62 25.03 -6.82
CA ALA A 255 -24.35 23.76 -6.96
C ALA A 255 -23.57 22.70 -7.79
N GLY A 256 -22.84 23.16 -8.82
CA GLY A 256 -22.00 22.28 -9.63
C GLY A 256 -20.82 21.70 -8.85
N GLN A 257 -20.15 22.48 -8.02
CA GLN A 257 -19.06 22.03 -7.17
C GLN A 257 -19.54 21.05 -6.10
N TYR A 258 -20.69 21.32 -5.48
CA TYR A 258 -21.29 20.43 -4.51
C TYR A 258 -21.65 19.07 -5.13
N LYS A 259 -22.29 19.09 -6.33
CA LYS A 259 -22.58 17.88 -7.09
C LYS A 259 -21.31 17.10 -7.41
N ALA A 260 -20.24 17.78 -7.88
CA ALA A 260 -18.98 17.14 -8.20
C ALA A 260 -18.34 16.48 -6.98
N ALA A 261 -18.38 17.13 -5.81
CA ALA A 261 -17.85 16.56 -4.57
C ALA A 261 -18.64 15.32 -4.10
N LEU A 262 -19.96 15.32 -4.25
CA LEU A 262 -20.80 14.15 -3.94
C LEU A 262 -20.52 13.00 -4.90
N LEU A 263 -20.46 13.26 -6.20
CA LEU A 263 -20.15 12.23 -7.20
C LEU A 263 -18.73 11.69 -7.04
N GLN A 264 -17.77 12.52 -6.64
CA GLN A 264 -16.42 12.07 -6.31
C GLN A 264 -16.43 11.07 -5.13
N ARG A 265 -17.20 11.34 -4.07
CA ARG A 265 -17.36 10.42 -2.94
C ARG A 265 -17.98 9.08 -3.38
N ALA A 266 -18.98 9.12 -4.29
CA ALA A 266 -19.55 7.92 -4.88
C ALA A 266 -18.51 7.14 -5.70
N GLN A 267 -17.70 7.84 -6.49
CA GLN A 267 -16.64 7.22 -7.29
C GLN A 267 -15.56 6.58 -6.42
N GLU A 268 -15.19 7.22 -5.31
CA GLU A 268 -14.24 6.65 -4.33
C GLU A 268 -14.75 5.31 -3.78
N GLU A 269 -16.05 5.24 -3.43
CA GLU A 269 -16.65 4.01 -2.92
C GLU A 269 -16.71 2.92 -4.00
N LEU A 270 -17.10 3.26 -5.23
CA LEU A 270 -17.10 2.30 -6.34
C LEU A 270 -15.68 1.81 -6.67
N ASN A 271 -14.67 2.67 -6.59
CA ASN A 271 -13.27 2.28 -6.84
C ASN A 271 -12.71 1.35 -5.75
N GLU A 272 -13.27 1.38 -4.54
CA GLU A 272 -12.92 0.42 -3.47
C GLU A 272 -13.69 -0.90 -3.56
N ALA A 273 -14.89 -0.83 -4.12
CA ALA A 273 -15.81 -1.96 -4.24
C ALA A 273 -15.66 -2.70 -5.58
N ILE A 274 -14.41 -2.91 -6.00
CA ILE A 274 -14.07 -3.59 -7.27
C ILE A 274 -13.92 -5.10 -7.10
N VAL A 275 -13.84 -5.80 -8.22
CA VAL A 275 -13.37 -7.19 -8.25
C VAL A 275 -11.93 -7.23 -7.73
N SER A 276 -11.67 -8.11 -6.79
CA SER A 276 -10.31 -8.45 -6.39
C SER A 276 -9.84 -9.63 -7.24
N GLU A 277 -8.87 -9.37 -8.09
CA GLU A 277 -8.23 -10.40 -8.90
C GLU A 277 -6.73 -10.35 -8.63
N THR A 278 -6.22 -11.40 -8.01
CA THR A 278 -4.80 -11.50 -7.67
C THR A 278 -4.21 -12.82 -8.12
N LEU A 279 -2.94 -12.76 -8.45
CA LEU A 279 -2.10 -13.94 -8.61
C LEU A 279 -0.84 -13.73 -7.79
N GLU A 280 -0.52 -14.71 -6.96
CA GLU A 280 0.73 -14.78 -6.22
C GLU A 280 1.56 -15.92 -6.78
N CYS A 281 2.88 -15.78 -6.78
CA CYS A 281 3.76 -16.89 -7.12
C CYS A 281 5.10 -16.75 -6.39
N GLU A 282 5.83 -17.84 -6.30
CA GLU A 282 7.20 -17.82 -5.84
C GLU A 282 8.16 -17.74 -7.02
N THR A 283 9.18 -16.91 -6.90
CA THR A 283 10.28 -16.82 -7.86
C THR A 283 11.61 -16.65 -7.14
N GLU A 284 12.67 -17.12 -7.72
CA GLU A 284 14.01 -16.79 -7.25
C GLU A 284 14.39 -15.39 -7.77
N ALA A 285 15.20 -14.68 -6.99
CA ALA A 285 15.51 -13.27 -7.25
C ALA A 285 16.24 -13.01 -8.58
N ALA A 286 16.79 -14.02 -9.24
CA ALA A 286 17.60 -13.89 -10.44
C ALA A 286 17.33 -14.97 -11.51
N ILE A 287 16.17 -15.62 -11.49
CA ILE A 287 15.79 -16.54 -12.58
C ILE A 287 15.13 -15.77 -13.70
N ASN A 288 15.79 -15.73 -14.87
CA ASN A 288 15.42 -15.02 -16.10
C ASN A 288 15.28 -13.50 -15.99
N PHE A 289 14.80 -12.98 -14.85
CA PHE A 289 14.69 -11.57 -14.55
C PHE A 289 15.22 -11.30 -13.14
N THR A 290 16.09 -10.28 -13.03
CA THR A 290 16.70 -9.91 -11.77
C THR A 290 15.80 -8.91 -11.02
N TYR A 291 15.37 -9.27 -9.83
CA TYR A 291 14.61 -8.41 -8.95
C TYR A 291 15.38 -7.11 -8.63
N LYS A 292 14.69 -5.97 -8.67
CA LYS A 292 15.19 -4.58 -8.56
C LYS A 292 15.97 -4.05 -9.79
N GLU A 293 16.33 -4.90 -10.75
CA GLU A 293 16.96 -4.50 -11.99
C GLU A 293 15.97 -4.56 -13.16
N ASP A 294 15.41 -5.76 -13.39
CA ASP A 294 14.46 -5.99 -14.48
C ASP A 294 13.02 -5.68 -14.07
N TYR A 295 12.66 -5.90 -12.81
CA TYR A 295 11.33 -5.56 -12.28
C TYR A 295 11.42 -5.11 -10.81
N ASP A 296 10.45 -4.28 -10.40
CA ASP A 296 10.29 -3.84 -9.01
C ASP A 296 8.80 -3.61 -8.69
N LEU A 297 8.53 -3.28 -7.43
CA LEU A 297 7.21 -2.93 -6.93
C LEU A 297 6.59 -1.78 -7.74
N GLY A 298 5.34 -1.98 -8.16
CA GLY A 298 4.59 -1.03 -8.97
C GLY A 298 4.71 -1.24 -10.47
N ASP A 299 5.66 -2.03 -10.97
CA ASP A 299 5.77 -2.34 -12.39
C ASP A 299 4.54 -3.13 -12.89
N ILE A 300 4.11 -2.87 -14.11
CA ILE A 300 3.07 -3.66 -14.79
C ILE A 300 3.78 -4.69 -15.66
N VAL A 301 3.45 -5.96 -15.44
CA VAL A 301 4.10 -7.08 -16.10
C VAL A 301 3.08 -8.02 -16.74
N THR A 302 3.53 -8.87 -17.67
CA THR A 302 2.67 -9.91 -18.23
C THR A 302 2.82 -11.19 -17.41
N VAL A 303 1.68 -11.77 -17.01
CA VAL A 303 1.63 -13.08 -16.33
C VAL A 303 0.88 -14.06 -17.21
N LYS A 304 1.47 -15.26 -17.40
CA LYS A 304 0.90 -16.31 -18.25
C LYS A 304 0.97 -17.67 -17.57
N LYS A 305 -0.18 -18.28 -17.33
CA LYS A 305 -0.29 -19.65 -16.82
C LYS A 305 -1.14 -20.50 -17.75
N ASN A 306 -0.48 -21.28 -18.60
CA ASN A 306 -1.13 -22.02 -19.69
C ASN A 306 -2.15 -23.05 -19.18
N LYS A 307 -1.85 -23.75 -18.09
CA LYS A 307 -2.76 -24.76 -17.50
C LYS A 307 -4.08 -24.18 -17.00
N TRP A 308 -4.11 -22.87 -16.71
CA TRP A 308 -5.30 -22.17 -16.22
C TRP A 308 -5.91 -21.28 -17.31
N GLU A 309 -5.37 -21.31 -18.52
CA GLU A 309 -5.75 -20.41 -19.62
C GLU A 309 -5.70 -18.94 -19.21
N LEU A 310 -4.82 -18.62 -18.26
CA LEU A 310 -4.68 -17.30 -17.67
C LEU A 310 -3.62 -16.50 -18.41
N TYR A 311 -4.01 -15.34 -18.91
CA TYR A 311 -3.13 -14.32 -19.49
C TYR A 311 -3.59 -12.96 -19.00
N MET A 312 -2.72 -12.26 -18.26
CA MET A 312 -3.04 -10.96 -17.69
C MET A 312 -1.83 -10.02 -17.73
N ASN A 313 -2.11 -8.72 -17.92
CA ASN A 313 -1.16 -7.66 -17.69
C ASN A 313 -1.53 -6.99 -16.37
N GLN A 314 -0.74 -7.20 -15.33
CA GLN A 314 -1.09 -6.76 -13.99
C GLN A 314 0.07 -6.02 -13.33
N ARG A 315 -0.27 -5.11 -12.42
CA ARG A 315 0.70 -4.43 -11.57
C ARG A 315 1.20 -5.36 -10.48
N ILE A 316 2.49 -5.29 -10.20
CA ILE A 316 3.07 -5.86 -8.99
C ILE A 316 2.69 -4.94 -7.83
N THR A 317 1.69 -5.34 -7.05
CA THR A 317 1.15 -4.54 -5.94
C THR A 317 1.79 -4.87 -4.60
N GLU A 318 2.34 -6.08 -4.46
CA GLU A 318 3.12 -6.48 -3.30
C GLU A 318 4.35 -7.28 -3.72
N LEU A 319 5.42 -7.17 -2.93
CA LEU A 319 6.65 -7.95 -3.08
C LEU A 319 7.14 -8.36 -1.70
N SER A 320 7.02 -9.65 -1.39
CA SER A 320 7.57 -10.24 -0.17
C SER A 320 8.93 -10.85 -0.45
N GLU A 321 9.96 -10.33 0.21
CA GLU A 321 11.30 -10.90 0.24
C GLU A 321 11.39 -11.80 1.47
N VAL A 322 11.50 -13.10 1.27
CA VAL A 322 11.60 -14.10 2.34
C VAL A 322 13.05 -14.57 2.44
N TYR A 323 13.67 -14.28 3.56
CA TYR A 323 15.06 -14.67 3.87
C TYR A 323 15.06 -15.77 4.92
N GLU A 324 15.60 -16.92 4.55
CA GLU A 324 15.77 -18.09 5.41
C GLU A 324 17.15 -18.71 5.19
N TYR A 325 17.45 -19.79 5.90
CA TYR A 325 18.74 -20.49 5.81
C TYR A 325 19.12 -20.90 4.37
N GLY A 326 18.15 -21.16 3.51
CA GLY A 326 18.35 -21.58 2.11
C GLY A 326 18.62 -20.44 1.12
N GLY A 327 18.49 -19.18 1.53
CA GLY A 327 18.64 -18.03 0.63
C GLY A 327 17.51 -17.03 0.70
N MET A 328 17.25 -16.36 -0.41
CA MET A 328 16.17 -15.38 -0.58
C MET A 328 15.19 -15.84 -1.66
N THR A 329 13.92 -15.94 -1.28
CA THR A 329 12.81 -16.12 -2.21
C THR A 329 12.05 -14.80 -2.34
N VAL A 330 11.59 -14.49 -3.54
CA VAL A 330 10.73 -13.33 -3.82
C VAL A 330 9.34 -13.82 -4.16
N VAL A 331 8.33 -13.26 -3.49
CA VAL A 331 6.92 -13.59 -3.73
C VAL A 331 6.22 -12.34 -4.23
N PRO A 332 6.10 -12.13 -5.55
CA PRO A 332 5.29 -11.06 -6.10
C PRO A 332 3.80 -11.39 -6.04
N THR A 333 2.98 -10.38 -5.71
CA THR A 333 1.54 -10.38 -5.88
C THR A 333 1.18 -9.46 -7.03
N PHE A 334 0.46 -9.99 -8.01
CA PHE A 334 -0.01 -9.26 -9.18
C PHE A 334 -1.50 -8.95 -9.03
N GLY A 335 -1.91 -7.75 -9.42
CA GLY A 335 -3.29 -7.29 -9.34
C GLY A 335 -3.62 -6.61 -8.00
N ASP A 336 -4.89 -6.26 -7.81
CA ASP A 336 -5.35 -5.54 -6.63
C ASP A 336 -5.87 -6.50 -5.57
N PRO A 337 -5.14 -6.69 -4.45
CA PRO A 337 -5.64 -7.48 -3.33
C PRO A 337 -6.86 -6.79 -2.70
N LEU A 338 -7.73 -7.59 -2.09
CA LEU A 338 -8.80 -7.03 -1.26
C LEU A 338 -8.18 -6.12 -0.19
N PRO A 339 -8.75 -4.92 0.02
CA PRO A 339 -8.32 -4.07 1.10
C PRO A 339 -8.38 -4.86 2.41
N THR A 340 -7.28 -4.88 3.15
CA THR A 340 -7.26 -5.51 4.46
C THR A 340 -8.21 -4.72 5.35
N LYS A 341 -9.42 -5.25 5.60
CA LYS A 341 -10.32 -4.65 6.59
C LYS A 341 -9.61 -4.73 7.93
N ILE A 342 -9.17 -3.59 8.45
CA ILE A 342 -8.85 -3.47 9.86
C ILE A 342 -10.20 -3.72 10.56
N LYS A 343 -10.38 -4.93 11.08
CA LYS A 343 -11.50 -5.22 11.97
C LYS A 343 -11.21 -4.44 13.25
N TRP A 344 -11.90 -3.34 13.43
CA TRP A 344 -12.15 -2.80 14.74
C TRP A 344 -13.22 -3.75 15.32
N ASP A 345 -12.82 -4.61 16.26
CA ASP A 345 -13.78 -5.34 17.06
C ASP A 345 -14.70 -4.32 17.72
N GLU A 346 -16.02 -4.55 17.58
CA GLU A 346 -17.11 -3.75 18.15
C GLU A 346 -17.04 -3.65 19.67
#